data_b9d9cafddf008bf9fac0c0413ec00a31
#
_entry.id   b9d9cafddf008bf9fac0c0413ec00a31
#
_cell.length_a   1.000
_cell.length_b   1.000
_cell.length_c   1.000
_cell.angle_alpha   90.00
_cell.angle_beta   90.00
_cell.angle_gamma   90.00
#
_symmetry.space_group_name_H-M   'P 1'
#
loop_
_entity.id
_entity.type
_entity.pdbx_description
1 polymer ?
#
loop_
_entity_poly.entity_id
_entity_poly.type
_entity_poly.pdbx_seq_one_letter_code
_entity_poly.pdbx_strand_id
1 'polypeptide(L)'
;MVIRPATAADIPALRPVFEAAKSVMRADGNLEQWSAPGFPDDALLLQDIDRGGGYVILCDKISPRASLGRDDNTVISSGGEGGVEESIISYFALLPSPEPTYDYIDGAWLSDEPYGVVHRIASYPGVHGIFSAIIDFAAAHYAHLRIDTHRDNRIMQHVIATAGFTYCGIIWLPDGTERLAYER
;
A
#
# COMPACT_ATOMS: atom_id res chain seq x y z
N MET A 1 8.73 8.65 -11.01
CA MET A 1 7.64 8.43 -10.01
C MET A 1 7.65 9.60 -9.06
N VAL A 2 6.49 10.21 -8.81
CA VAL A 2 6.31 11.30 -7.86
C VAL A 2 5.42 10.79 -6.72
N ILE A 3 5.80 11.04 -5.47
CA ILE A 3 4.99 10.74 -4.29
C ILE A 3 4.41 12.05 -3.79
N ARG A 4 3.10 12.10 -3.58
CA ARG A 4 2.42 13.25 -2.96
C ARG A 4 1.37 12.79 -1.95
N PRO A 5 0.98 13.65 -1.00
CA PRO A 5 -0.18 13.38 -0.17
C PRO A 5 -1.42 13.08 -1.02
N ALA A 6 -2.21 12.10 -0.58
CA ALA A 6 -3.50 11.81 -1.15
C ALA A 6 -4.53 12.84 -0.68
N THR A 7 -5.56 13.04 -1.48
CA THR A 7 -6.71 13.88 -1.16
C THR A 7 -8.01 13.10 -1.32
N ALA A 8 -9.10 13.58 -0.76
CA ALA A 8 -10.42 12.95 -0.93
C ALA A 8 -10.83 12.83 -2.42
N ALA A 9 -10.36 13.72 -3.27
CA ALA A 9 -10.63 13.68 -4.72
C ALA A 9 -9.93 12.49 -5.41
N ASP A 10 -8.90 11.90 -4.81
CA ASP A 10 -8.18 10.74 -5.37
C ASP A 10 -8.92 9.41 -5.14
N ILE A 11 -9.82 9.34 -4.17
CA ILE A 11 -10.48 8.09 -3.76
C ILE A 11 -11.12 7.33 -4.93
N PRO A 12 -11.85 7.94 -5.85
CA PRO A 12 -12.41 7.22 -7.00
C PRO A 12 -11.33 6.55 -7.86
N ALA A 13 -10.15 7.16 -8.00
CA ALA A 13 -9.03 6.61 -8.76
C ALA A 13 -8.26 5.53 -8.00
N LEU A 14 -8.38 5.46 -6.67
CA LEU A 14 -7.73 4.44 -5.83
C LEU A 14 -8.46 3.08 -5.90
N ARG A 15 -9.77 3.07 -6.10
CA ARG A 15 -10.56 1.82 -6.14
C ARG A 15 -10.01 0.79 -7.15
N PRO A 16 -9.74 1.16 -8.42
CA PRO A 16 -9.14 0.20 -9.37
C PRO A 16 -7.72 -0.24 -8.98
N VAL A 17 -6.94 0.61 -8.29
CA VAL A 17 -5.62 0.22 -7.76
C VAL A 17 -5.75 -0.89 -6.72
N PHE A 18 -6.68 -0.73 -5.76
CA PHE A 18 -6.93 -1.74 -4.74
C PHE A 18 -7.48 -3.04 -5.32
N GLU A 19 -8.40 -2.97 -6.29
CA GLU A 19 -8.93 -4.18 -6.94
C GLU A 19 -7.84 -4.91 -7.74
N ALA A 20 -6.95 -4.20 -8.40
CA ALA A 20 -5.80 -4.80 -9.07
C ALA A 20 -4.86 -5.49 -8.08
N ALA A 21 -4.55 -4.86 -6.93
CA ALA A 21 -3.73 -5.44 -5.88
C ALA A 21 -4.38 -6.70 -5.28
N LYS A 22 -5.69 -6.68 -5.00
CA LYS A 22 -6.44 -7.85 -4.53
C LYS A 22 -6.43 -8.99 -5.54
N SER A 23 -6.49 -8.68 -6.84
CA SER A 23 -6.41 -9.70 -7.88
C SER A 23 -5.07 -10.42 -7.88
N VAL A 24 -3.97 -9.69 -7.68
CA VAL A 24 -2.62 -10.26 -7.51
C VAL A 24 -2.55 -11.13 -6.26
N MET A 25 -3.07 -10.63 -5.12
CA MET A 25 -3.11 -11.42 -3.87
C MET A 25 -3.84 -12.74 -4.06
N ARG A 26 -5.03 -12.72 -4.66
CA ARG A 26 -5.81 -13.94 -4.94
C ARG A 26 -5.07 -14.91 -5.85
N ALA A 27 -4.42 -14.41 -6.89
CA ALA A 27 -3.63 -15.24 -7.81
C ALA A 27 -2.42 -15.91 -7.14
N ASP A 28 -1.85 -15.28 -6.11
CA ASP A 28 -0.72 -15.81 -5.30
C ASP A 28 -1.17 -16.67 -4.10
N GLY A 29 -2.49 -16.92 -3.95
CA GLY A 29 -3.04 -17.75 -2.89
C GLY A 29 -3.29 -17.02 -1.56
N ASN A 30 -3.09 -15.71 -1.49
CA ASN A 30 -3.43 -14.88 -0.35
C ASN A 30 -4.92 -14.49 -0.44
N LEU A 31 -5.79 -15.33 0.13
CA LEU A 31 -7.23 -15.18 0.05
C LEU A 31 -7.84 -14.43 1.23
N GLU A 32 -7.13 -14.38 2.36
CA GLU A 32 -7.65 -13.87 3.63
C GLU A 32 -7.35 -12.38 3.83
N GLN A 33 -6.18 -11.92 3.40
CA GLN A 33 -5.83 -10.51 3.54
C GLN A 33 -6.73 -9.64 2.66
N TRP A 34 -7.37 -8.65 3.25
CA TRP A 34 -8.32 -7.75 2.57
C TRP A 34 -9.55 -8.47 1.97
N SER A 35 -9.94 -9.62 2.54
CA SER A 35 -11.08 -10.40 2.08
C SER A 35 -12.44 -9.75 2.39
N ALA A 36 -12.49 -8.86 3.38
CA ALA A 36 -13.72 -8.15 3.71
C ALA A 36 -14.26 -7.36 2.51
N PRO A 37 -15.57 -7.44 2.22
CA PRO A 37 -16.17 -6.70 1.13
C PRO A 37 -15.90 -5.20 1.24
N GLY A 38 -15.42 -4.59 0.14
CA GLY A 38 -15.14 -3.16 0.08
C GLY A 38 -13.89 -2.68 0.82
N PHE A 39 -13.12 -3.58 1.46
CA PHE A 39 -11.89 -3.19 2.16
C PHE A 39 -10.71 -2.93 1.18
N PRO A 40 -9.85 -1.90 1.42
CA PRO A 40 -10.12 -0.79 2.32
C PRO A 40 -11.30 0.04 1.80
N ASP A 41 -12.17 0.46 2.70
CA ASP A 41 -13.31 1.29 2.35
C ASP A 41 -12.92 2.78 2.27
N ASP A 42 -13.82 3.59 1.71
CA ASP A 42 -13.57 5.03 1.55
C ASP A 42 -13.39 5.73 2.90
N ALA A 43 -14.04 5.27 3.96
CA ALA A 43 -13.96 5.85 5.30
C ALA A 43 -12.55 5.67 5.89
N LEU A 44 -11.96 4.49 5.71
CA LEU A 44 -10.59 4.21 6.14
C LEU A 44 -9.58 5.04 5.34
N LEU A 45 -9.77 5.17 4.02
CA LEU A 45 -8.90 5.99 3.18
C LEU A 45 -9.00 7.48 3.56
N LEU A 46 -10.21 7.98 3.83
CA LEU A 46 -10.41 9.35 4.33
C LEU A 46 -9.73 9.55 5.68
N GLN A 47 -9.82 8.58 6.58
CA GLN A 47 -9.13 8.65 7.88
C GLN A 47 -7.60 8.76 7.73
N ASP A 48 -7.00 8.00 6.80
CA ASP A 48 -5.56 8.12 6.51
C ASP A 48 -5.20 9.50 5.97
N ILE A 49 -6.03 10.01 5.04
CA ILE A 49 -5.85 11.33 4.43
C ILE A 49 -5.98 12.44 5.48
N ASP A 50 -7.00 12.41 6.31
CA ASP A 50 -7.26 13.40 7.35
C ASP A 50 -6.15 13.44 8.42
N ARG A 51 -5.51 12.29 8.67
CA ARG A 51 -4.33 12.19 9.53
C ARG A 51 -3.04 12.67 8.85
N GLY A 52 -3.09 13.03 7.57
CA GLY A 52 -1.93 13.40 6.77
C GLY A 52 -1.02 12.22 6.41
N GLY A 53 -1.51 10.98 6.58
CA GLY A 53 -0.75 9.75 6.36
C GLY A 53 -1.05 9.03 5.05
N GLY A 54 -2.04 9.43 4.28
CA GLY A 54 -2.35 8.85 2.98
C GLY A 54 -1.49 9.44 1.87
N TYR A 55 -0.87 8.60 1.04
CA TYR A 55 -0.02 9.02 -0.08
C TYR A 55 -0.34 8.27 -1.35
N VAL A 56 -0.16 8.94 -2.49
CA VAL A 56 -0.25 8.35 -3.83
C VAL A 56 1.08 8.44 -4.55
N ILE A 57 1.33 7.45 -5.39
CA ILE A 57 2.45 7.48 -6.33
C ILE A 57 1.90 7.71 -7.73
N LEU A 58 2.49 8.67 -8.43
CA LEU A 58 2.13 9.08 -9.78
C LEU A 58 3.21 8.64 -10.77
N CYS A 59 2.78 8.34 -12.00
CA CYS A 59 3.67 8.09 -13.11
C CYS A 59 3.18 8.82 -14.36
N ASP A 60 4.12 9.42 -15.10
CA ASP A 60 3.85 10.25 -16.28
C ASP A 60 3.28 9.48 -17.48
N LYS A 61 3.30 8.15 -17.46
CA LYS A 61 2.82 7.31 -18.57
C LYS A 61 2.53 5.87 -18.12
N ILE A 62 1.36 5.61 -17.61
CA ILE A 62 0.76 4.28 -17.72
C ILE A 62 -0.72 4.46 -18.06
N SER A 63 -1.04 4.28 -19.33
CA SER A 63 -2.41 4.05 -19.72
C SER A 63 -2.85 2.71 -19.12
N PRO A 64 -3.97 2.61 -18.39
CA PRO A 64 -4.45 1.37 -17.75
C PRO A 64 -4.72 0.20 -18.71
N ARG A 65 -4.48 0.39 -20.00
CA ARG A 65 -4.77 -0.56 -21.08
C ARG A 65 -3.76 -1.69 -21.26
N ALA A 66 -2.65 -1.75 -20.53
CA ALA A 66 -1.59 -2.73 -20.83
C ALA A 66 -1.75 -4.10 -20.15
N SER A 67 -2.75 -4.33 -19.26
CA SER A 67 -2.85 -5.59 -18.50
C SER A 67 -4.17 -6.36 -18.64
N LEU A 68 -5.14 -5.88 -19.39
CA LEU A 68 -6.35 -6.65 -19.69
C LEU A 68 -6.35 -7.02 -21.18
N GLY A 69 -6.26 -8.33 -21.44
CA GLY A 69 -6.25 -8.91 -22.77
C GLY A 69 -7.38 -8.40 -23.66
N ARG A 70 -7.05 -8.31 -24.93
CA ARG A 70 -7.89 -7.98 -26.09
C ARG A 70 -9.39 -8.14 -25.85
N ASP A 71 -10.13 -7.06 -25.97
CA ASP A 71 -11.09 -6.82 -27.05
C ASP A 71 -11.92 -5.55 -26.76
N ASP A 72 -12.18 -4.88 -27.85
CA ASP A 72 -13.15 -3.83 -28.16
C ASP A 72 -12.86 -2.36 -27.84
N ASN A 73 -12.76 -1.76 -28.97
CA ASN A 73 -12.82 -0.41 -29.50
C ASN A 73 -13.89 0.47 -28.83
N THR A 74 -13.49 1.37 -27.93
CA THR A 74 -14.25 2.59 -27.71
C THR A 74 -13.28 3.74 -27.42
N VAL A 75 -13.07 4.54 -28.45
CA VAL A 75 -12.35 5.81 -28.39
C VAL A 75 -13.29 6.82 -27.72
N ILE A 76 -12.91 7.30 -26.53
CA ILE A 76 -13.45 8.56 -26.02
C ILE A 76 -12.31 9.57 -26.09
N SER A 77 -12.35 10.35 -27.19
CA SER A 77 -11.59 11.56 -27.34
C SER A 77 -12.29 12.66 -26.55
N SER A 78 -11.67 13.20 -25.53
CA SER A 78 -11.97 14.54 -25.04
C SER A 78 -10.69 15.34 -25.09
N GLY A 79 -10.60 16.21 -26.11
CA GLY A 79 -9.54 17.18 -26.25
C GLY A 79 -9.61 18.20 -25.11
N GLY A 80 -8.48 18.44 -24.48
CA GLY A 80 -8.21 19.48 -23.54
C GLY A 80 -6.70 19.67 -23.43
N GLU A 81 -6.26 20.90 -23.55
CA GLU A 81 -4.87 21.37 -23.72
C GLU A 81 -3.87 20.72 -22.76
N GLY A 82 -2.78 20.26 -23.33
CA GLY A 82 -1.39 20.06 -22.90
C GLY A 82 -1.03 19.91 -21.41
N GLY A 83 -1.78 19.16 -20.60
CA GLY A 83 -1.36 18.73 -19.27
C GLY A 83 -0.92 17.27 -19.36
N VAL A 84 0.28 16.95 -18.88
CA VAL A 84 0.69 15.58 -18.65
C VAL A 84 -0.32 14.97 -17.68
N GLU A 85 -1.16 14.04 -18.15
CA GLU A 85 -2.10 13.34 -17.28
C GLU A 85 -1.28 12.41 -16.37
N GLU A 86 -1.05 12.85 -15.15
CA GLU A 86 -0.42 12.06 -14.11
C GLU A 86 -1.41 10.98 -13.64
N SER A 87 -1.07 9.71 -13.85
CA SER A 87 -1.93 8.60 -13.40
C SER A 87 -1.48 8.08 -12.04
N ILE A 88 -2.42 7.92 -11.11
CA ILE A 88 -2.16 7.23 -9.85
C ILE A 88 -1.91 5.75 -10.12
N ILE A 89 -0.74 5.27 -9.69
CA ILE A 89 -0.31 3.88 -9.89
C ILE A 89 -0.22 3.09 -8.59
N SER A 90 -0.17 3.77 -7.45
CA SER A 90 -0.06 3.14 -6.14
C SER A 90 -0.62 4.04 -5.06
N TYR A 91 -1.03 3.40 -3.96
CA TYR A 91 -1.38 4.03 -2.68
C TYR A 91 -0.62 3.35 -1.55
N PHE A 92 -0.28 4.10 -0.52
CA PHE A 92 0.15 3.60 0.77
C PHE A 92 -0.23 4.58 1.88
N ALA A 93 -0.33 4.06 3.11
CA ALA A 93 -0.42 4.90 4.29
C ALA A 93 0.90 4.85 5.06
N LEU A 94 1.38 6.01 5.52
CA LEU A 94 2.51 6.18 6.43
C LEU A 94 2.02 6.95 7.65
N LEU A 95 1.89 6.26 8.77
CA LEU A 95 1.30 6.79 9.99
C LEU A 95 2.34 6.83 11.13
N PRO A 96 2.29 7.84 12.01
CA PRO A 96 3.17 7.89 13.17
C PRO A 96 2.75 6.86 14.24
N SER A 97 3.70 6.43 15.06
CA SER A 97 3.41 5.71 16.31
C SER A 97 2.61 6.59 17.29
N PRO A 98 1.84 6.00 18.25
CA PRO A 98 1.64 4.58 18.43
C PRO A 98 0.63 3.97 17.44
N GLU A 99 0.87 2.71 17.05
CA GLU A 99 -0.10 1.89 16.33
C GLU A 99 -0.73 0.90 17.31
N PRO A 100 -2.02 1.00 17.63
CA PRO A 100 -2.64 0.19 18.69
C PRO A 100 -2.53 -1.33 18.48
N THR A 101 -2.47 -1.79 17.24
CA THR A 101 -2.30 -3.22 16.94
C THR A 101 -0.88 -3.72 17.21
N TYR A 102 0.06 -2.82 17.49
CA TYR A 102 1.47 -3.14 17.78
C TYR A 102 1.80 -3.10 19.27
N ASP A 103 0.81 -2.80 20.15
CA ASP A 103 1.00 -2.77 21.59
C ASP A 103 1.34 -4.14 22.18
N TYR A 104 0.82 -5.20 21.56
CA TYR A 104 1.16 -6.58 21.93
C TYR A 104 1.77 -7.32 20.73
N ILE A 105 2.92 -7.97 20.98
CA ILE A 105 3.63 -8.80 20.01
C ILE A 105 4.08 -10.11 20.67
N ASP A 106 3.83 -11.24 20.04
CA ASP A 106 4.51 -12.49 20.37
C ASP A 106 5.86 -12.51 19.66
N GLY A 107 6.86 -12.03 20.39
CA GLY A 107 8.19 -11.71 19.90
C GLY A 107 8.74 -10.46 20.56
N ALA A 108 9.55 -9.69 19.85
CA ALA A 108 10.09 -8.44 20.35
C ALA A 108 10.39 -7.47 19.21
N TRP A 109 10.00 -6.21 19.38
CA TRP A 109 10.46 -5.12 18.54
C TRP A 109 11.95 -4.85 18.75
N LEU A 110 12.62 -4.28 17.73
CA LEU A 110 14.06 -3.97 17.81
C LEU A 110 14.33 -2.74 18.67
N SER A 111 13.36 -1.83 18.79
CA SER A 111 13.50 -0.56 19.50
C SER A 111 12.16 -0.12 20.08
N ASP A 112 12.21 0.63 21.19
CA ASP A 112 11.07 1.33 21.79
C ASP A 112 10.97 2.80 21.32
N GLU A 113 11.84 3.22 20.41
CA GLU A 113 11.85 4.57 19.85
C GLU A 113 10.61 4.84 18.98
N PRO A 114 10.22 6.11 18.80
CA PRO A 114 9.14 6.46 17.86
C PRO A 114 9.39 5.94 16.45
N TYR A 115 8.36 5.42 15.82
CA TYR A 115 8.45 4.78 14.51
C TYR A 115 7.35 5.25 13.55
N GLY A 116 7.60 5.09 12.26
CA GLY A 116 6.56 5.20 11.23
C GLY A 116 6.03 3.81 10.86
N VAL A 117 4.72 3.71 10.64
CA VAL A 117 4.07 2.47 10.20
C VAL A 117 3.66 2.59 8.76
N VAL A 118 4.07 1.63 7.94
CA VAL A 118 3.67 1.56 6.54
C VAL A 118 2.53 0.56 6.37
N HIS A 119 1.37 1.06 6.00
CA HIS A 119 0.15 0.27 5.83
C HIS A 119 -0.44 0.38 4.43
N ARG A 120 -1.32 -0.57 4.08
CA ARG A 120 -2.23 -0.50 2.92
C ARG A 120 -1.53 -0.24 1.59
N ILE A 121 -0.36 -0.83 1.40
CA ILE A 121 0.36 -0.73 0.12
C ILE A 121 -0.46 -1.44 -0.97
N ALA A 122 -0.86 -0.71 -1.98
CA ALA A 122 -1.51 -1.21 -3.17
C ALA A 122 -0.87 -0.62 -4.42
N SER A 123 -0.70 -1.41 -5.47
CA SER A 123 -0.20 -0.93 -6.75
C SER A 123 -0.78 -1.73 -7.91
N TYR A 124 -0.77 -1.15 -9.10
CA TYR A 124 -1.01 -1.92 -10.31
C TYR A 124 0.10 -2.96 -10.52
N PRO A 125 -0.24 -4.14 -11.06
CA PRO A 125 0.75 -5.16 -11.40
C PRO A 125 1.67 -4.67 -12.54
N GLY A 126 2.90 -5.20 -12.57
CA GLY A 126 3.89 -4.88 -13.59
C GLY A 126 4.62 -3.54 -13.39
N VAL A 127 4.31 -2.80 -12.34
CA VAL A 127 5.07 -1.61 -11.95
C VAL A 127 6.14 -2.01 -10.95
N HIS A 128 7.40 -1.80 -11.31
CA HIS A 128 8.55 -2.18 -10.47
C HIS A 128 9.07 -1.01 -9.62
N GLY A 129 9.71 -1.32 -8.49
CA GLY A 129 10.36 -0.34 -7.63
C GLY A 129 9.42 0.43 -6.69
N ILE A 130 8.11 0.16 -6.71
CA ILE A 130 7.12 0.84 -5.87
C ILE A 130 7.46 0.67 -4.39
N PHE A 131 7.69 -0.56 -3.93
CA PHE A 131 7.99 -0.82 -2.52
C PHE A 131 9.26 -0.12 -2.06
N SER A 132 10.34 -0.16 -2.87
CA SER A 132 11.58 0.57 -2.57
C SER A 132 11.33 2.08 -2.45
N ALA A 133 10.60 2.67 -3.40
CA ALA A 133 10.27 4.09 -3.36
C ALA A 133 9.45 4.48 -2.12
N ILE A 134 8.52 3.62 -1.68
CA ILE A 134 7.75 3.82 -0.45
C ILE A 134 8.67 3.78 0.78
N ILE A 135 9.56 2.79 0.87
CA ILE A 135 10.45 2.65 2.02
C ILE A 135 11.49 3.77 2.07
N ASP A 136 12.03 4.19 0.93
CA ASP A 136 12.95 5.33 0.86
C ASP A 136 12.25 6.63 1.29
N PHE A 137 11.01 6.84 0.85
CA PHE A 137 10.19 7.95 1.29
C PHE A 137 9.92 7.91 2.80
N ALA A 138 9.50 6.74 3.32
CA ALA A 138 9.21 6.58 4.74
C ALA A 138 10.45 6.78 5.62
N ALA A 139 11.61 6.28 5.19
CA ALA A 139 12.90 6.43 5.90
C ALA A 139 13.39 7.88 5.93
N ALA A 140 12.95 8.73 4.99
CA ALA A 140 13.23 10.16 5.04
C ALA A 140 12.41 10.90 6.13
N HIS A 141 11.33 10.28 6.64
CA HIS A 141 10.45 10.86 7.67
C HIS A 141 10.64 10.24 9.05
N TYR A 142 11.02 8.95 9.12
CA TYR A 142 11.15 8.20 10.36
C TYR A 142 12.45 7.40 10.39
N ALA A 143 13.16 7.46 11.52
CA ALA A 143 14.39 6.69 11.72
C ALA A 143 14.11 5.18 11.87
N HIS A 144 12.94 4.85 12.45
CA HIS A 144 12.47 3.48 12.63
C HIS A 144 11.18 3.29 11.84
N LEU A 145 11.07 2.14 11.17
CA LEU A 145 9.89 1.78 10.38
C LEU A 145 9.38 0.41 10.80
N ARG A 146 8.07 0.30 11.00
CA ARG A 146 7.38 -0.97 11.23
C ARG A 146 6.40 -1.25 10.11
N ILE A 147 6.24 -2.52 9.79
CA ILE A 147 5.32 -3.02 8.78
C ILE A 147 4.84 -4.41 9.18
N ASP A 148 3.61 -4.75 8.82
CA ASP A 148 3.08 -6.09 8.99
C ASP A 148 2.49 -6.63 7.69
N THR A 149 2.37 -7.94 7.60
CA THR A 149 1.70 -8.60 6.48
C THR A 149 1.10 -9.94 6.88
N HIS A 150 0.13 -10.41 6.09
CA HIS A 150 -0.44 -11.75 6.28
C HIS A 150 0.58 -12.85 5.93
N ARG A 151 0.48 -14.01 6.63
CA ARG A 151 1.37 -15.15 6.39
C ARG A 151 1.33 -15.69 4.95
N ASP A 152 0.19 -15.53 4.27
CA ASP A 152 0.03 -15.99 2.89
C ASP A 152 0.49 -14.96 1.85
N ASN A 153 0.81 -13.73 2.27
CA ASN A 153 1.33 -12.70 1.36
C ASN A 153 2.83 -12.87 1.14
N ARG A 154 3.21 -13.89 0.39
CA ARG A 154 4.62 -14.23 0.12
C ARG A 154 5.35 -13.14 -0.64
N ILE A 155 4.65 -12.46 -1.55
CA ILE A 155 5.20 -11.33 -2.31
C ILE A 155 5.63 -10.23 -1.33
N MET A 156 4.75 -9.83 -0.40
CA MET A 156 5.08 -8.79 0.57
C MET A 156 6.19 -9.21 1.51
N GLN A 157 6.18 -10.45 2.02
CA GLN A 157 7.26 -10.97 2.87
C GLN A 157 8.61 -10.88 2.16
N HIS A 158 8.67 -11.24 0.87
CA HIS A 158 9.89 -11.16 0.09
C HIS A 158 10.41 -9.74 -0.06
N VAL A 159 9.55 -8.78 -0.42
CA VAL A 159 9.99 -7.38 -0.61
C VAL A 159 10.36 -6.71 0.71
N ILE A 160 9.67 -7.03 1.81
CA ILE A 160 10.00 -6.57 3.17
C ILE A 160 11.41 -7.06 3.56
N ALA A 161 11.68 -8.36 3.40
CA ALA A 161 13.00 -8.93 3.72
C ALA A 161 14.11 -8.32 2.84
N THR A 162 13.85 -8.14 1.55
CA THR A 162 14.80 -7.53 0.60
C THR A 162 15.10 -6.07 0.94
N ALA A 163 14.14 -5.34 1.52
CA ALA A 163 14.33 -3.97 1.99
C ALA A 163 15.05 -3.86 3.34
N GLY A 164 15.52 -4.96 3.91
CA GLY A 164 16.33 -4.99 5.12
C GLY A 164 15.54 -4.93 6.43
N PHE A 165 14.25 -5.24 6.41
CA PHE A 165 13.47 -5.39 7.63
C PHE A 165 13.78 -6.72 8.32
N THR A 166 13.79 -6.69 9.63
CA THR A 166 13.95 -7.86 10.50
C THR A 166 12.57 -8.35 10.95
N TYR A 167 12.34 -9.65 10.91
CA TYR A 167 11.15 -10.25 11.50
C TYR A 167 11.20 -10.14 13.02
N CYS A 168 10.13 -9.61 13.62
CA CYS A 168 10.04 -9.33 15.05
C CYS A 168 9.09 -10.26 15.80
N GLY A 169 8.10 -10.84 15.13
CA GLY A 169 7.12 -11.72 15.78
C GLY A 169 5.74 -11.63 15.14
N ILE A 170 4.72 -11.99 15.92
CA ILE A 170 3.32 -12.00 15.49
C ILE A 170 2.54 -10.95 16.28
N ILE A 171 1.74 -10.16 15.56
CA ILE A 171 0.74 -9.27 16.12
C ILE A 171 -0.66 -9.75 15.74
N TRP A 172 -1.68 -9.24 16.40
CA TRP A 172 -3.08 -9.57 16.12
C TRP A 172 -3.89 -8.32 15.79
N LEU A 173 -4.69 -8.41 14.73
CA LEU A 173 -5.69 -7.39 14.44
C LEU A 173 -6.90 -7.53 15.38
N PRO A 174 -7.76 -6.51 15.48
CA PRO A 174 -8.94 -6.54 16.36
C PRO A 174 -9.92 -7.70 16.07
N ASP A 175 -9.90 -8.24 14.84
CA ASP A 175 -10.68 -9.39 14.43
C ASP A 175 -10.04 -10.75 14.80
N GLY A 176 -8.88 -10.72 15.50
CA GLY A 176 -8.13 -11.89 15.91
C GLY A 176 -7.24 -12.49 14.82
N THR A 177 -7.15 -11.88 13.64
CA THR A 177 -6.26 -12.37 12.58
C THR A 177 -4.81 -12.01 12.86
N GLU A 178 -3.92 -12.98 12.65
CA GLU A 178 -2.48 -12.83 12.85
C GLU A 178 -1.81 -12.08 11.69
N ARG A 179 -0.76 -11.34 12.04
CA ARG A 179 0.14 -10.69 11.07
C ARG A 179 1.59 -10.96 11.47
N LEU A 180 2.42 -11.19 10.48
CA LEU A 180 3.87 -11.22 10.63
C LEU A 180 4.37 -9.78 10.70
N ALA A 181 5.05 -9.44 11.81
CA ALA A 181 5.50 -8.09 12.11
C ALA A 181 7.00 -7.95 11.87
N TYR A 182 7.38 -6.83 11.31
CA TYR A 182 8.76 -6.52 10.92
C TYR A 182 9.14 -5.10 11.30
N GLU A 183 10.42 -4.88 11.62
CA GLU A 183 10.99 -3.56 11.93
C GLU A 183 12.34 -3.36 11.24
N ARG A 184 12.63 -2.12 10.90
CA ARG A 184 13.90 -1.64 10.35
C ARG A 184 14.26 -0.29 10.94
#